data_978eb2c12587a78871dfabea05fd2c30
#
_entry.id   978eb2c12587a78871dfabea05fd2c30
#
_cell.length_a   1.000
_cell.length_b   1.000
_cell.length_c   1.000
_cell.angle_alpha   90.00
_cell.angle_beta   90.00
_cell.angle_gamma   90.00
#
_symmetry.space_group_name_H-M   'P 1'
#
loop_
_entity.id
_entity.type
_entity.pdbx_description
1 polymer ?
#
loop_
_entity_poly.entity_id
_entity_poly.type
_entity_poly.pdbx_seq_one_letter_code
_entity_poly.pdbx_strand_id
1 'polypeptide(L)'
;MLDTNVTSAALRGDLVIKDRLTDLPPGGGCISAVTAAEHLYGLAKKPAAARLAELVHAFLEVAVVKPWDRTAASELGHLRAYLARDGQMIGAYDGLIAAHALSLNLTLVTANVREFSRVAGLRIENWQAPL
;
A
#
# COMPACT_ATOMS: atom_id res chain seq x y z
N MET A 1 3.93 4.87 -3.76
CA MET A 1 3.70 3.62 -2.97
C MET A 1 2.30 3.11 -3.25
N LEU A 2 2.16 1.83 -3.56
CA LEU A 2 0.86 1.20 -3.81
C LEU A 2 0.35 0.58 -2.51
N ASP A 3 -0.92 0.80 -2.17
CA ASP A 3 -1.50 0.14 -1.00
C ASP A 3 -1.83 -1.33 -1.31
N THR A 4 -2.20 -2.08 -0.27
CA THR A 4 -2.43 -3.52 -0.39
C THR A 4 -3.60 -3.85 -1.30
N ASN A 5 -4.70 -3.07 -1.26
CA ASN A 5 -5.87 -3.33 -2.10
C ASN A 5 -5.56 -3.10 -3.58
N VAL A 6 -4.75 -2.09 -3.91
CA VAL A 6 -4.33 -1.83 -5.28
C VAL A 6 -3.45 -2.98 -5.80
N THR A 7 -2.49 -3.44 -5.00
CA THR A 7 -1.65 -4.58 -5.40
C THR A 7 -2.46 -5.88 -5.51
N SER A 8 -3.44 -6.09 -4.62
CA SER A 8 -4.35 -7.23 -4.72
C SER A 8 -5.14 -7.20 -6.03
N ALA A 9 -5.63 -6.03 -6.42
CA ALA A 9 -6.35 -5.88 -7.70
C ALA A 9 -5.43 -6.18 -8.89
N ALA A 10 -4.18 -5.71 -8.86
CA ALA A 10 -3.20 -6.01 -9.89
C ALA A 10 -2.96 -7.53 -10.01
N LEU A 11 -2.83 -8.22 -8.87
CA LEU A 11 -2.65 -9.68 -8.84
C LEU A 11 -3.85 -10.43 -9.38
N ARG A 12 -5.06 -9.89 -9.23
CA ARG A 12 -6.29 -10.46 -9.81
C ARG A 12 -6.44 -10.15 -11.31
N GLY A 13 -5.54 -9.37 -11.89
CA GLY A 13 -5.56 -9.08 -13.31
C GLY A 13 -6.24 -7.78 -13.71
N ASP A 14 -6.39 -6.82 -12.78
CA ASP A 14 -6.96 -5.51 -13.10
C ASP A 14 -6.09 -4.81 -14.15
N LEU A 15 -6.66 -4.62 -15.35
CA LEU A 15 -5.93 -4.09 -16.49
C LEU A 15 -5.59 -2.61 -16.34
N VAL A 16 -6.45 -1.83 -15.70
CA VAL A 16 -6.21 -0.40 -15.48
C VAL A 16 -4.97 -0.21 -14.62
N ILE A 17 -4.87 -0.95 -13.53
CA ILE A 17 -3.70 -0.88 -12.64
C ILE A 17 -2.45 -1.37 -13.35
N LYS A 18 -2.55 -2.48 -14.08
CA LYS A 18 -1.41 -3.02 -14.83
C LYS A 18 -0.89 -2.01 -15.87
N ASP A 19 -1.79 -1.35 -16.59
CA ASP A 19 -1.41 -0.33 -17.57
C ASP A 19 -0.71 0.85 -16.90
N ARG A 20 -1.23 1.31 -15.77
CA ARG A 20 -0.61 2.41 -15.03
C ARG A 20 0.76 2.03 -14.50
N LEU A 21 0.94 0.80 -14.03
CA LEU A 21 2.24 0.30 -13.58
C LEU A 21 3.25 0.23 -14.73
N THR A 22 2.80 -0.21 -15.90
CA THR A 22 3.64 -0.29 -17.10
C THR A 22 4.13 1.09 -17.54
N ASP A 23 3.30 2.13 -17.36
CA ASP A 23 3.63 3.50 -17.74
C ASP A 23 4.62 4.18 -16.77
N LEU A 24 4.86 3.59 -15.59
CA LEU A 24 5.83 4.15 -14.65
C LEU A 24 7.27 3.93 -15.16
N PRO A 25 8.18 4.90 -14.91
CA PRO A 25 9.59 4.69 -15.20
C PRO A 25 10.15 3.55 -14.33
N PRO A 26 11.28 2.92 -14.75
CA PRO A 26 11.93 1.91 -13.92
C PRO A 26 12.17 2.43 -12.50
N GLY A 27 11.77 1.64 -11.50
CA GLY A 27 11.86 2.05 -10.09
C GLY A 27 10.85 3.11 -9.65
N GLY A 28 9.89 3.48 -10.51
CA GLY A 28 8.91 4.52 -10.21
C GLY A 28 7.81 4.12 -9.24
N GLY A 29 7.64 2.82 -8.98
CA GLY A 29 6.64 2.31 -8.04
C GLY A 29 7.27 1.44 -6.96
N CYS A 30 6.65 1.45 -5.78
CA CYS A 30 7.11 0.62 -4.66
C CYS A 30 5.93 0.18 -3.80
N ILE A 31 6.18 -0.79 -2.94
CA ILE A 31 5.25 -1.19 -1.88
C ILE A 31 5.96 -1.12 -0.52
N SER A 32 5.17 -1.01 0.53
CA SER A 32 5.67 -1.16 1.90
C SER A 32 5.93 -2.63 2.23
N ALA A 33 6.90 -2.90 3.09
CA ALA A 33 7.06 -4.21 3.71
C ALA A 33 5.77 -4.67 4.42
N VAL A 34 4.95 -3.73 4.90
CA VAL A 34 3.64 -4.02 5.48
C VAL A 34 2.71 -4.66 4.43
N THR A 35 2.69 -4.11 3.22
CA THR A 35 1.91 -4.70 2.12
C THR A 35 2.41 -6.10 1.76
N ALA A 36 3.73 -6.28 1.71
CA ALA A 36 4.30 -7.61 1.49
C ALA A 36 3.85 -8.59 2.58
N ALA A 37 3.86 -8.16 3.83
CA ALA A 37 3.41 -8.98 4.96
C ALA A 37 1.94 -9.37 4.84
N GLU A 38 1.08 -8.44 4.41
CA GLU A 38 -0.34 -8.73 4.22
C GLU A 38 -0.57 -9.78 3.13
N HIS A 39 0.17 -9.71 2.01
CA HIS A 39 0.09 -10.72 0.95
C HIS A 39 0.59 -12.07 1.43
N LEU A 40 1.70 -12.11 2.16
CA LEU A 40 2.25 -13.35 2.70
C LEU A 40 1.32 -13.97 3.75
N TYR A 41 0.68 -13.15 4.56
CA TYR A 41 -0.35 -13.63 5.48
C TYR A 41 -1.54 -14.26 4.72
N GLY A 42 -1.98 -13.61 3.64
CA GLY A 42 -3.03 -14.16 2.78
C GLY A 42 -2.70 -15.54 2.25
N LEU A 43 -1.44 -15.78 1.86
CA LEU A 43 -0.97 -17.09 1.42
C LEU A 43 -0.97 -18.12 2.57
N ALA A 44 -0.48 -17.70 3.74
CA ALA A 44 -0.41 -18.59 4.92
C ALA A 44 -1.79 -19.09 5.34
N LYS A 45 -2.84 -18.25 5.15
CA LYS A 45 -4.23 -18.64 5.43
C LYS A 45 -4.81 -19.64 4.42
N LYS A 46 -4.24 -19.70 3.22
CA LYS A 46 -4.76 -20.52 2.12
C LYS A 46 -3.64 -21.40 1.52
N PRO A 47 -3.10 -22.36 2.30
CA PRO A 47 -1.92 -23.12 1.86
C PRO A 47 -2.17 -23.96 0.61
N ALA A 48 -3.44 -24.27 0.28
CA ALA A 48 -3.79 -25.03 -0.92
C ALA A 48 -3.90 -24.17 -2.19
N ALA A 49 -3.82 -22.83 -2.09
CA ALA A 49 -3.97 -21.94 -3.22
C ALA A 49 -2.66 -21.78 -3.99
N ALA A 50 -2.21 -22.81 -4.70
CA ALA A 50 -0.93 -22.85 -5.39
C ALA A 50 -0.78 -21.76 -6.45
N ARG A 51 -1.85 -21.46 -7.20
CA ARG A 51 -1.82 -20.42 -8.24
C ARG A 51 -1.61 -19.04 -7.63
N LEU A 52 -2.31 -18.74 -6.54
CA LEU A 52 -2.15 -17.48 -5.83
C LEU A 52 -0.72 -17.34 -5.27
N ALA A 53 -0.17 -18.42 -4.72
CA ALA A 53 1.19 -18.44 -4.21
C ALA A 53 2.20 -18.10 -5.31
N GLU A 54 2.06 -18.69 -6.50
CA GLU A 54 2.94 -18.39 -7.64
C GLU A 54 2.87 -16.89 -8.02
N LEU A 55 1.66 -16.34 -8.09
CA LEU A 55 1.47 -14.93 -8.45
C LEU A 55 2.08 -13.98 -7.41
N VAL A 56 1.84 -14.24 -6.13
CA VAL A 56 2.36 -13.39 -5.06
C VAL A 56 3.89 -13.46 -5.01
N HIS A 57 4.46 -14.66 -5.07
CA HIS A 57 5.92 -14.80 -5.02
C HIS A 57 6.59 -14.17 -6.24
N ALA A 58 6.02 -14.34 -7.44
CA ALA A 58 6.54 -13.69 -8.65
C ALA A 58 6.47 -12.16 -8.53
N PHE A 59 5.37 -11.63 -7.98
CA PHE A 59 5.23 -10.20 -7.75
C PHE A 59 6.29 -9.68 -6.76
N LEU A 60 6.47 -10.36 -5.63
CA LEU A 60 7.43 -9.93 -4.61
C LEU A 60 8.89 -10.03 -5.09
N GLU A 61 9.18 -10.92 -6.03
CA GLU A 61 10.52 -11.03 -6.63
C GLU A 61 10.94 -9.76 -7.39
N VAL A 62 9.97 -9.11 -8.06
CA VAL A 62 10.26 -7.95 -8.91
C VAL A 62 9.89 -6.62 -8.28
N ALA A 63 9.06 -6.62 -7.24
CA ALA A 63 8.60 -5.41 -6.58
C ALA A 63 9.73 -4.75 -5.79
N VAL A 64 9.74 -3.42 -5.80
CA VAL A 64 10.58 -2.66 -4.87
C VAL A 64 9.86 -2.61 -3.52
N VAL A 65 10.35 -3.36 -2.56
CA VAL A 65 9.78 -3.42 -1.21
C VAL A 65 10.59 -2.52 -0.29
N LYS A 66 9.93 -1.46 0.23
CA LYS A 66 10.58 -0.54 1.16
C LYS A 66 10.48 -1.06 2.60
N PRO A 67 11.60 -1.11 3.33
CA PRO A 67 11.56 -1.53 4.73
C PRO A 67 10.81 -0.50 5.59
N TRP A 68 9.99 -0.99 6.50
CA TRP A 68 9.28 -0.15 7.45
C TRP A 68 10.19 0.13 8.64
N ASP A 69 10.75 1.32 8.70
CA ASP A 69 11.87 1.66 9.57
C ASP A 69 11.49 2.64 10.69
N ARG A 70 12.50 3.14 11.39
CA ARG A 70 12.32 4.09 12.50
C ARG A 70 11.70 5.40 12.06
N THR A 71 12.01 5.88 10.85
CA THR A 71 11.42 7.11 10.33
C THR A 71 9.92 6.92 10.11
N ALA A 72 9.51 5.76 9.57
CA ALA A 72 8.10 5.41 9.45
C ALA A 72 7.44 5.32 10.83
N ALA A 73 8.13 4.77 11.82
CA ALA A 73 7.62 4.68 13.20
C ALA A 73 7.37 6.05 13.80
N SER A 74 8.26 7.01 13.59
CA SER A 74 8.09 8.39 14.04
C SER A 74 6.87 9.05 13.42
N GLU A 75 6.70 8.89 12.10
CA GLU A 75 5.52 9.39 11.39
C GLU A 75 4.22 8.76 11.92
N LEU A 76 4.24 7.47 12.19
CA LEU A 76 3.07 6.76 12.73
C LEU A 76 2.66 7.33 14.11
N GLY A 77 3.63 7.59 14.97
CA GLY A 77 3.36 8.16 16.29
C GLY A 77 2.64 9.51 16.18
N HIS A 78 3.15 10.40 15.34
CA HIS A 78 2.54 11.70 15.10
C HIS A 78 1.16 11.58 14.46
N LEU A 79 1.03 10.72 13.44
CA LEU A 79 -0.23 10.50 12.73
C LEU A 79 -1.31 9.99 13.67
N ARG A 80 -1.02 8.98 14.48
CA ARG A 80 -2.00 8.42 15.41
C ARG A 80 -2.45 9.43 16.45
N ALA A 81 -1.53 10.23 16.98
CA ALA A 81 -1.87 11.27 17.93
C ALA A 81 -2.79 12.33 17.32
N TYR A 82 -2.49 12.74 16.08
CA TYR A 82 -3.30 13.68 15.32
C TYR A 82 -4.71 13.14 15.07
N LEU A 83 -4.82 11.91 14.56
CA LEU A 83 -6.12 11.29 14.25
C LEU A 83 -6.95 11.04 15.51
N ALA A 84 -6.31 10.65 16.60
CA ALA A 84 -7.00 10.38 17.87
C ALA A 84 -7.63 11.66 18.44
N ARG A 85 -6.96 12.80 18.33
CA ARG A 85 -7.51 14.08 18.81
C ARG A 85 -8.83 14.44 18.14
N ASP A 86 -8.97 14.11 16.86
CA ASP A 86 -10.16 14.47 16.09
C ASP A 86 -11.18 13.31 16.02
N GLY A 87 -10.92 12.20 16.71
CA GLY A 87 -11.78 11.02 16.64
C GLY A 87 -11.84 10.41 15.24
N GLN A 88 -10.79 10.56 14.45
CA GLN A 88 -10.74 10.18 13.03
C GLN A 88 -9.76 9.03 12.77
N MET A 89 -9.69 8.06 13.67
CA MET A 89 -8.79 6.92 13.51
C MET A 89 -9.05 6.16 12.23
N ILE A 90 -7.99 5.60 11.66
CA ILE A 90 -8.03 4.72 10.49
C ILE A 90 -7.56 3.32 10.88
N GLY A 91 -7.77 2.33 10.01
CA GLY A 91 -7.35 0.96 10.26
C GLY A 91 -5.86 0.86 10.58
N ALA A 92 -5.49 -0.14 11.39
CA ALA A 92 -4.11 -0.27 11.89
C ALA A 92 -3.09 -0.41 10.76
N TYR A 93 -3.33 -1.30 9.79
CA TYR A 93 -2.43 -1.48 8.66
C TYR A 93 -2.41 -0.28 7.73
N ASP A 94 -3.56 0.36 7.51
CA ASP A 94 -3.63 1.59 6.72
C ASP A 94 -2.83 2.71 7.36
N GLY A 95 -2.84 2.80 8.68
CA GLY A 95 -2.00 3.74 9.42
C GLY A 95 -0.51 3.50 9.19
N LEU A 96 -0.08 2.25 9.22
CA LEU A 96 1.31 1.87 8.95
C LEU A 96 1.73 2.26 7.53
N ILE A 97 0.88 2.01 6.55
CA ILE A 97 1.16 2.32 5.15
C ILE A 97 1.19 3.84 4.92
N ALA A 98 0.22 4.57 5.49
CA ALA A 98 0.17 6.03 5.39
C ALA A 98 1.42 6.68 5.99
N ALA A 99 1.82 6.26 7.18
CA ALA A 99 3.03 6.74 7.84
C ALA A 99 4.28 6.44 7.01
N HIS A 100 4.34 5.28 6.38
CA HIS A 100 5.45 4.89 5.54
C HIS A 100 5.56 5.80 4.31
N ALA A 101 4.44 6.04 3.61
CA ALA A 101 4.41 6.94 2.47
C ALA A 101 4.83 8.36 2.86
N LEU A 102 4.33 8.86 4.00
CA LEU A 102 4.73 10.17 4.52
C LEU A 102 6.24 10.24 4.80
N SER A 103 6.79 9.21 5.45
CA SER A 103 8.20 9.18 5.81
C SER A 103 9.14 9.23 4.61
N LEU A 104 8.69 8.72 3.47
CA LEU A 104 9.44 8.70 2.21
C LEU A 104 9.02 9.81 1.25
N ASN A 105 8.09 10.66 1.65
CA ASN A 105 7.51 11.72 0.82
C ASN A 105 6.98 11.20 -0.52
N LEU A 106 6.26 10.08 -0.47
CA LEU A 106 5.70 9.42 -1.64
C LEU A 106 4.19 9.65 -1.73
N THR A 107 3.69 9.66 -2.96
CA THR A 107 2.25 9.59 -3.22
C THR A 107 1.76 8.16 -2.92
N LEU A 108 0.65 8.04 -2.22
CA LEU A 108 0.00 6.76 -1.97
C LEU A 108 -1.05 6.51 -3.05
N VAL A 109 -0.94 5.39 -3.73
CA VAL A 109 -1.94 4.94 -4.70
C VAL A 109 -2.92 4.04 -3.97
N THR A 110 -4.17 4.47 -3.89
CA THR A 110 -5.22 3.78 -3.14
C THR A 110 -6.60 4.09 -3.72
N ALA A 111 -7.51 3.15 -3.64
CA ALA A 111 -8.93 3.39 -3.93
C ALA A 111 -9.69 3.85 -2.68
N ASN A 112 -9.12 3.70 -1.49
CA ASN A 112 -9.75 4.07 -0.22
C ASN A 112 -9.49 5.54 0.12
N VAL A 113 -9.90 6.42 -0.77
CA VAL A 113 -9.65 7.85 -0.67
C VAL A 113 -10.30 8.46 0.58
N ARG A 114 -11.50 8.00 0.92
CA ARG A 114 -12.22 8.53 2.09
C ARG A 114 -11.43 8.37 3.39
N GLU A 115 -10.85 7.20 3.61
CA GLU A 115 -10.08 6.93 4.83
C GLU A 115 -8.75 7.67 4.81
N PHE A 116 -7.98 7.55 3.72
CA PHE A 116 -6.65 8.16 3.65
C PHE A 116 -6.68 9.68 3.53
N SER A 117 -7.80 10.29 3.12
CA SER A 117 -7.93 11.75 3.11
C SER A 117 -7.90 12.37 4.52
N ARG A 118 -8.10 11.56 5.55
CA ARG A 118 -7.95 12.00 6.95
C ARG A 118 -6.50 12.28 7.33
N VAL A 119 -5.54 11.81 6.53
CA VAL A 119 -4.11 11.91 6.81
C VAL A 119 -3.57 13.22 6.23
N ALA A 120 -3.28 14.18 7.11
CA ALA A 120 -2.76 15.48 6.70
C ALA A 120 -1.40 15.33 6.00
N GLY A 121 -1.24 16.01 4.88
CA GLY A 121 0.02 16.04 4.13
C GLY A 121 0.26 14.83 3.23
N LEU A 122 -0.60 13.82 3.24
CA LEU A 122 -0.46 12.66 2.37
C LEU A 122 -1.05 12.95 0.99
N ARG A 123 -0.22 12.80 -0.04
CA ARG A 123 -0.69 12.87 -1.42
C ARG A 123 -1.28 11.52 -1.82
N ILE A 124 -2.45 11.54 -2.44
CA ILE A 124 -3.22 10.34 -2.79
C ILE A 124 -3.54 10.38 -4.28
N GLU A 125 -3.41 9.24 -4.94
CA GLU A 125 -3.92 9.01 -6.29
C GLU A 125 -4.82 7.78 -6.28
N ASN A 126 -5.96 7.87 -6.97
CA ASN A 126 -6.84 6.73 -7.19
C ASN A 126 -6.80 6.33 -8.66
N TRP A 127 -6.10 5.23 -8.95
CA TRP A 127 -5.97 4.73 -10.32
C TRP A 127 -7.21 3.99 -10.81
N GLN A 128 -8.12 3.63 -9.90
CA GLN A 128 -9.36 2.91 -10.20
C GLN A 128 -10.56 3.83 -10.34
N ALA A 129 -10.38 5.14 -10.16
CA ALA A 129 -11.46 6.09 -10.30
C ALA A 129 -11.85 6.21 -11.79
N PRO A 130 -13.15 6.33 -12.11
CA PRO A 130 -13.58 6.63 -13.47
C PRO A 130 -13.04 8.00 -13.89
N LEU A 131 -12.71 8.11 -15.18
CA LEU A 131 -12.25 9.38 -15.76
C LEU A 131 -13.39 10.39 -15.87
#